data_fbc56d81ba447334da836c50d030514c
#
_entry.id   fbc56d81ba447334da836c50d030514c
#
_cell.length_a   1.000
_cell.length_b   1.000
_cell.length_c   1.000
_cell.angle_alpha   90.00
_cell.angle_beta   90.00
_cell.angle_gamma   90.00
#
_symmetry.space_group_name_H-M   'P 1'
#
loop_
_entity.id
_entity.type
_entity.pdbx_description
1 polymer ?
#
loop_
_entity_poly.entity_id
_entity_poly.type
_entity_poly.pdbx_seq_one_letter_code
_entity_poly.pdbx_strand_id
1 'polypeptide(L)'
;MTRSIVEQAHDMYDAVPYEVPVPGESLYGLLDDAARLYPDRIALDYFGATTTYAQVRDQVLRAARVLHEAGVGPGDTVAIALPNCPQAFVAFYACMRIGAIAAQHNPLAPASEIAGQLGRHGGKVAIVWEKCVDAYPLDVLDTVFTVDISHGMPASQRLLLRLPVARARQTRNQLRGTVPAGTRSWDRATASSTPIDPSFPLPSPDDLAVILHTSGTNGIPKSAPLTHRNIGVNVNQCMFWVWKLHEGAETFFSL
;
A
#
# COMPACT_ATOMS: atom_id res chain seq x y z
N MET A 1 44.13 6.88 -20.41
CA MET A 1 43.38 6.44 -19.22
C MET A 1 42.13 5.77 -19.71
N THR A 2 41.92 4.50 -19.36
CA THR A 2 40.70 3.78 -19.72
C THR A 2 39.55 4.32 -18.88
N ARG A 3 38.51 4.87 -19.52
CA ARG A 3 37.30 5.33 -18.80
C ARG A 3 36.69 4.18 -18.00
N SER A 4 36.16 4.48 -16.83
CA SER A 4 35.46 3.48 -16.02
C SER A 4 34.20 2.98 -16.75
N ILE A 5 33.72 1.79 -16.40
CA ILE A 5 32.45 1.25 -16.95
C ILE A 5 31.30 2.20 -16.66
N VAL A 6 31.35 2.91 -15.51
CA VAL A 6 30.34 3.89 -15.09
C VAL A 6 30.33 5.11 -16.02
N GLU A 7 31.51 5.66 -16.37
CA GLU A 7 31.62 6.78 -17.31
C GLU A 7 31.18 6.41 -18.73
N GLN A 8 31.45 5.17 -19.15
CA GLN A 8 30.99 4.67 -20.45
C GLN A 8 29.47 4.48 -20.48
N ALA A 9 28.87 3.98 -19.39
CA ALA A 9 27.44 3.85 -19.27
C ALA A 9 26.74 5.23 -19.27
N HIS A 10 27.34 6.23 -18.64
CA HIS A 10 26.83 7.60 -18.63
C HIS A 10 26.71 8.19 -20.03
N ASP A 11 27.73 8.00 -20.88
CA ASP A 11 27.74 8.49 -22.28
C ASP A 11 26.60 7.83 -23.12
N MET A 12 26.10 6.68 -22.73
CA MET A 12 24.96 6.00 -23.40
C MET A 12 23.60 6.61 -23.03
N TYR A 13 23.53 7.41 -21.97
CA TYR A 13 22.29 7.95 -21.41
C TYR A 13 22.32 9.48 -21.30
N ASP A 14 22.84 10.16 -22.34
CA ASP A 14 23.04 11.62 -22.39
C ASP A 14 21.80 12.47 -21.99
N ALA A 15 20.60 11.90 -22.10
CA ALA A 15 19.34 12.58 -21.78
C ALA A 15 18.86 12.36 -20.32
N VAL A 16 19.62 11.58 -19.52
CA VAL A 16 19.20 11.20 -18.17
C VAL A 16 20.25 11.67 -17.17
N PRO A 17 19.89 12.38 -16.09
CA PRO A 17 20.85 12.83 -15.09
C PRO A 17 21.51 11.62 -14.40
N TYR A 18 22.81 11.67 -14.24
CA TYR A 18 23.59 10.66 -13.51
C TYR A 18 23.24 10.66 -12.01
N GLU A 19 23.04 11.84 -11.45
CA GLU A 19 22.61 12.02 -10.07
C GLU A 19 21.14 12.45 -10.03
N VAL A 20 20.34 11.73 -9.26
CA VAL A 20 18.95 12.12 -8.98
C VAL A 20 18.86 12.67 -7.55
N PRO A 21 18.00 13.67 -7.30
CA PRO A 21 17.80 14.19 -5.96
C PRO A 21 17.37 13.09 -4.99
N VAL A 22 18.01 13.04 -3.83
CA VAL A 22 17.59 12.16 -2.74
C VAL A 22 16.47 12.86 -1.98
N PRO A 23 15.28 12.24 -1.83
CA PRO A 23 14.18 12.83 -1.09
C PRO A 23 14.60 13.12 0.37
N GLY A 24 14.31 14.34 0.83
CA GLY A 24 14.51 14.77 2.21
C GLY A 24 13.36 14.45 3.15
N GLU A 25 12.31 13.82 2.62
CA GLU A 25 11.06 13.55 3.33
C GLU A 25 10.67 12.07 3.25
N SER A 26 9.69 11.69 4.08
CA SER A 26 9.11 10.35 4.08
C SER A 26 8.21 10.12 2.86
N LEU A 27 7.85 8.88 2.58
CA LEU A 27 6.90 8.55 1.49
C LEU A 27 5.53 9.22 1.68
N TYR A 28 5.10 9.44 2.94
CA TYR A 28 3.87 10.18 3.19
C TYR A 28 3.99 11.64 2.73
N GLY A 29 5.15 12.27 2.91
CA GLY A 29 5.40 13.64 2.45
C GLY A 29 5.14 13.79 0.94
N LEU A 30 5.57 12.83 0.13
CA LEU A 30 5.31 12.83 -1.32
C LEU A 30 3.81 12.84 -1.64
N LEU A 31 3.00 12.07 -0.92
CA LEU A 31 1.54 12.08 -1.09
C LEU A 31 0.91 13.40 -0.59
N ASP A 32 1.36 13.89 0.55
CA ASP A 32 0.86 15.14 1.15
C ASP A 32 1.13 16.34 0.23
N ASP A 33 2.31 16.41 -0.35
CA ASP A 33 2.69 17.43 -1.32
C ASP A 33 1.87 17.33 -2.61
N ALA A 34 1.68 16.12 -3.15
CA ALA A 34 0.82 15.93 -4.32
C ALA A 34 -0.63 16.36 -4.03
N ALA A 35 -1.15 16.04 -2.85
CA ALA A 35 -2.50 16.45 -2.46
C ALA A 35 -2.63 17.95 -2.20
N ARG A 36 -1.56 18.62 -1.79
CA ARG A 36 -1.52 20.07 -1.61
C ARG A 36 -1.41 20.81 -2.95
N LEU A 37 -0.60 20.30 -3.88
CA LEU A 37 -0.35 20.92 -5.17
C LEU A 37 -1.48 20.64 -6.19
N TYR A 38 -2.06 19.44 -6.14
CA TYR A 38 -3.02 18.95 -7.14
C TYR A 38 -4.26 18.32 -6.50
N PRO A 39 -4.97 19.02 -5.57
CA PRO A 39 -6.04 18.43 -4.76
C PRO A 39 -7.15 17.79 -5.58
N ASP A 40 -7.51 18.37 -6.69
CA ASP A 40 -8.65 17.98 -7.52
C ASP A 40 -8.28 17.01 -8.65
N ARG A 41 -7.00 16.74 -8.87
CA ARG A 41 -6.59 15.75 -9.87
C ARG A 41 -6.87 14.33 -9.38
N ILE A 42 -7.17 13.45 -10.32
CA ILE A 42 -7.40 12.02 -10.06
C ILE A 42 -6.08 11.41 -9.63
N ALA A 43 -6.08 10.80 -8.43
CA ALA A 43 -4.97 10.04 -7.90
C ALA A 43 -5.16 8.53 -8.16
N LEU A 44 -6.39 8.03 -8.06
CA LEU A 44 -6.72 6.63 -8.26
C LEU A 44 -7.93 6.50 -9.18
N ASP A 45 -7.87 5.54 -10.10
CA ASP A 45 -9.01 5.05 -10.88
C ASP A 45 -9.10 3.53 -10.69
N TYR A 46 -10.24 3.06 -10.21
CA TYR A 46 -10.50 1.63 -10.00
C TYR A 46 -11.82 1.25 -10.65
N PHE A 47 -11.73 0.61 -11.82
CA PHE A 47 -12.90 0.24 -12.64
C PHE A 47 -13.81 1.45 -12.99
N GLY A 48 -13.26 2.64 -13.13
CA GLY A 48 -13.99 3.88 -13.39
C GLY A 48 -14.51 4.61 -12.14
N ALA A 49 -14.23 4.10 -10.93
CA ALA A 49 -14.40 4.87 -9.71
C ALA A 49 -13.13 5.68 -9.45
N THR A 50 -13.22 6.99 -9.63
CA THR A 50 -12.10 7.90 -9.45
C THR A 50 -12.05 8.48 -8.04
N THR A 51 -10.84 8.70 -7.53
CA THR A 51 -10.58 9.35 -6.24
C THR A 51 -9.51 10.40 -6.43
N THR A 52 -9.76 11.63 -5.98
CA THR A 52 -8.79 12.73 -6.12
C THR A 52 -7.69 12.64 -5.07
N TYR A 53 -6.58 13.38 -5.27
CA TYR A 53 -5.50 13.44 -4.28
C TYR A 53 -5.97 13.94 -2.92
N ALA A 54 -6.85 14.95 -2.87
CA ALA A 54 -7.42 15.43 -1.62
C ALA A 54 -8.25 14.36 -0.90
N GLN A 55 -9.06 13.60 -1.64
CA GLN A 55 -9.86 12.50 -1.10
C GLN A 55 -8.98 11.33 -0.60
N VAL A 56 -7.95 10.97 -1.36
CA VAL A 56 -7.00 9.94 -0.94
C VAL A 56 -6.29 10.35 0.34
N ARG A 57 -5.83 11.60 0.43
CA ARG A 57 -5.19 12.13 1.64
C ARG A 57 -6.12 12.06 2.85
N ASP A 58 -7.38 12.46 2.75
CA ASP A 58 -8.36 12.36 3.83
C ASP A 58 -8.58 10.90 4.26
N GLN A 59 -8.73 9.98 3.30
CA GLN A 59 -8.86 8.55 3.58
C GLN A 59 -7.62 7.99 4.30
N VAL A 60 -6.41 8.37 3.87
CA VAL A 60 -5.15 7.98 4.51
C VAL A 60 -5.06 8.48 5.94
N LEU A 61 -5.44 9.73 6.21
CA LEU A 61 -5.41 10.30 7.56
C LEU A 61 -6.42 9.61 8.51
N ARG A 62 -7.59 9.25 8.02
CA ARG A 62 -8.58 8.46 8.78
C ARG A 62 -8.11 7.03 9.05
N ALA A 63 -7.54 6.39 8.04
CA ALA A 63 -6.97 5.06 8.14
C ALA A 63 -5.77 5.02 9.10
N ALA A 64 -4.93 6.04 9.09
CA ALA A 64 -3.84 6.23 10.04
C ALA A 64 -4.35 6.31 11.49
N ARG A 65 -5.44 7.02 11.70
CA ARG A 65 -6.12 7.08 13.01
C ARG A 65 -6.62 5.69 13.45
N VAL A 66 -7.24 4.94 12.54
CA VAL A 66 -7.74 3.58 12.82
C VAL A 66 -6.60 2.64 13.23
N LEU A 67 -5.45 2.72 12.56
CA LEU A 67 -4.26 1.93 12.91
C LEU A 67 -3.71 2.35 14.29
N HIS A 68 -3.59 3.64 14.53
CA HIS A 68 -3.12 4.15 15.81
C HIS A 68 -4.04 3.71 16.97
N GLU A 69 -5.37 3.79 16.80
CA GLU A 69 -6.34 3.31 17.78
C GLU A 69 -6.34 1.77 17.95
N ALA A 70 -5.82 1.04 16.98
CA ALA A 70 -5.56 -0.40 17.07
C ALA A 70 -4.21 -0.71 17.75
N GLY A 71 -3.51 0.30 18.30
CA GLY A 71 -2.25 0.14 19.02
C GLY A 71 -1.00 0.18 18.13
N VAL A 72 -1.12 0.57 16.85
CA VAL A 72 0.03 0.67 15.95
C VAL A 72 0.70 2.04 16.11
N GLY A 73 1.99 2.02 16.34
CA GLY A 73 2.86 3.20 16.43
C GLY A 73 4.07 3.14 15.50
N PRO A 74 4.97 4.14 15.61
CA PRO A 74 6.22 4.15 14.84
C PRO A 74 7.06 2.90 15.08
N GLY A 75 7.54 2.27 14.00
CA GLY A 75 8.34 1.05 14.02
C GLY A 75 7.55 -0.26 14.16
N ASP A 76 6.26 -0.20 14.47
CA ASP A 76 5.42 -1.39 14.49
C ASP A 76 5.12 -1.89 13.07
N THR A 77 4.99 -3.19 12.92
CA THR A 77 4.73 -3.81 11.62
C THR A 77 3.26 -4.16 11.45
N VAL A 78 2.69 -3.75 10.31
CA VAL A 78 1.34 -4.09 9.87
C VAL A 78 1.41 -5.00 8.65
N ALA A 79 0.82 -6.19 8.74
CA ALA A 79 0.70 -7.09 7.58
C ALA A 79 -0.40 -6.59 6.64
N ILE A 80 -0.08 -6.39 5.36
CA ILE A 80 -1.03 -5.98 4.32
C ILE A 80 -1.11 -7.07 3.27
N ALA A 81 -2.27 -7.73 3.17
CA ALA A 81 -2.55 -8.80 2.23
C ALA A 81 -3.75 -8.44 1.36
N LEU A 82 -3.53 -7.51 0.46
CA LEU A 82 -4.54 -7.00 -0.45
C LEU A 82 -4.06 -7.11 -1.90
N PRO A 83 -4.96 -7.40 -2.85
CA PRO A 83 -4.65 -7.18 -4.25
C PRO A 83 -4.59 -5.67 -4.54
N ASN A 84 -4.19 -5.30 -5.75
CA ASN A 84 -4.17 -3.90 -6.14
C ASN A 84 -5.59 -3.34 -6.17
N CYS A 85 -5.88 -2.51 -5.18
CA CYS A 85 -7.16 -1.84 -4.99
C CYS A 85 -6.94 -0.53 -4.22
N PRO A 86 -7.88 0.42 -4.24
CA PRO A 86 -7.76 1.68 -3.52
C PRO A 86 -7.47 1.49 -2.03
N GLN A 87 -8.07 0.47 -1.41
CA GLN A 87 -7.86 0.18 0.00
C GLN A 87 -6.41 -0.23 0.32
N ALA A 88 -5.74 -0.93 -0.61
CA ALA A 88 -4.32 -1.30 -0.46
C ALA A 88 -3.43 -0.06 -0.45
N PHE A 89 -3.71 0.90 -1.34
CA PHE A 89 -3.02 2.17 -1.40
C PHE A 89 -3.22 2.96 -0.10
N VAL A 90 -4.46 3.10 0.35
CA VAL A 90 -4.81 3.80 1.59
C VAL A 90 -4.16 3.14 2.80
N ALA A 91 -4.19 1.81 2.91
CA ALA A 91 -3.57 1.06 4.00
C ALA A 91 -2.04 1.26 4.04
N PHE A 92 -1.39 1.19 2.87
CA PHE A 92 0.04 1.43 2.75
C PHE A 92 0.42 2.83 3.24
N TYR A 93 -0.23 3.88 2.71
CA TYR A 93 0.08 5.25 3.09
C TYR A 93 -0.36 5.60 4.51
N ALA A 94 -1.34 4.90 5.07
CA ALA A 94 -1.69 5.02 6.49
C ALA A 94 -0.54 4.56 7.40
N CYS A 95 0.12 3.44 7.06
CA CYS A 95 1.35 3.02 7.74
C CYS A 95 2.45 4.09 7.61
N MET A 96 2.67 4.60 6.39
CA MET A 96 3.67 5.64 6.12
C MET A 96 3.40 6.92 6.93
N ARG A 97 2.13 7.27 7.17
CA ARG A 97 1.74 8.48 7.92
C ARG A 97 2.11 8.39 9.41
N ILE A 98 2.01 7.21 10.00
CA ILE A 98 2.29 7.01 11.43
C ILE A 98 3.66 6.40 11.72
N GLY A 99 4.51 6.23 10.71
CA GLY A 99 5.83 5.62 10.85
C GLY A 99 5.80 4.12 11.13
N ALA A 100 4.69 3.45 10.80
CA ALA A 100 4.60 1.99 10.86
C ALA A 100 5.20 1.34 9.61
N ILE A 101 5.64 0.10 9.74
CA ILE A 101 6.24 -0.68 8.67
C ILE A 101 5.17 -1.50 7.96
N ALA A 102 4.97 -1.31 6.66
CA ALA A 102 4.05 -2.08 5.85
C ALA A 102 4.71 -3.40 5.39
N ALA A 103 4.36 -4.53 6.00
CA ALA A 103 4.76 -5.85 5.52
C ALA A 103 3.80 -6.32 4.42
N GLN A 104 4.30 -6.33 3.18
CA GLN A 104 3.50 -6.73 2.02
C GLN A 104 3.44 -8.25 1.91
N HIS A 105 2.27 -8.83 2.13
CA HIS A 105 2.02 -10.26 1.97
C HIS A 105 1.34 -10.53 0.63
N ASN A 106 1.71 -11.64 0.00
CA ASN A 106 0.92 -12.15 -1.12
C ASN A 106 -0.45 -12.62 -0.59
N PRO A 107 -1.58 -12.04 -1.02
CA PRO A 107 -2.89 -12.43 -0.52
C PRO A 107 -3.26 -13.88 -0.85
N LEU A 108 -2.58 -14.50 -1.83
CA LEU A 108 -2.81 -15.89 -2.23
C LEU A 108 -1.77 -16.86 -1.64
N ALA A 109 -0.93 -16.40 -0.71
CA ALA A 109 0.05 -17.26 -0.05
C ALA A 109 -0.63 -18.33 0.83
N PRO A 110 -0.06 -19.53 0.94
CA PRO A 110 -0.58 -20.56 1.84
C PRO A 110 -0.39 -20.16 3.31
N ALA A 111 -1.26 -20.68 4.19
CA ALA A 111 -1.26 -20.34 5.62
C ALA A 111 0.10 -20.57 6.31
N SER A 112 0.85 -21.61 5.90
CA SER A 112 2.19 -21.89 6.45
C SER A 112 3.20 -20.78 6.11
N GLU A 113 3.12 -20.21 4.92
CA GLU A 113 3.98 -19.11 4.50
C GLU A 113 3.62 -17.82 5.26
N ILE A 114 2.32 -17.52 5.38
CA ILE A 114 1.81 -16.38 6.13
C ILE A 114 2.25 -16.46 7.60
N ALA A 115 2.08 -17.62 8.26
CA ALA A 115 2.53 -17.82 9.63
C ALA A 115 4.04 -17.62 9.79
N GLY A 116 4.82 -18.10 8.82
CA GLY A 116 6.27 -17.88 8.79
C GLY A 116 6.65 -16.40 8.59
N GLN A 117 5.91 -15.65 7.77
CA GLN A 117 6.13 -14.23 7.58
C GLN A 117 5.78 -13.43 8.83
N LEU A 118 4.60 -13.67 9.42
CA LEU A 118 4.18 -13.06 10.68
C LEU A 118 5.18 -13.33 11.82
N GLY A 119 5.67 -14.56 11.94
CA GLY A 119 6.68 -14.92 12.95
C GLY A 119 8.01 -14.18 12.77
N ARG A 120 8.39 -13.85 11.52
CA ARG A 120 9.65 -13.13 11.24
C ARG A 120 9.56 -11.64 11.55
N HIS A 121 8.48 -10.97 11.22
CA HIS A 121 8.35 -9.52 11.42
C HIS A 121 7.60 -9.12 12.69
N GLY A 122 6.95 -10.08 13.38
CA GLY A 122 6.33 -9.88 14.68
C GLY A 122 5.10 -8.98 14.72
N GLY A 123 4.57 -8.57 13.55
CA GLY A 123 3.40 -7.70 13.47
C GLY A 123 2.15 -8.34 14.07
N LYS A 124 1.38 -7.55 14.82
CA LYS A 124 0.17 -7.99 15.53
C LYS A 124 -1.13 -7.49 14.90
N VAL A 125 -1.02 -6.61 13.91
CA VAL A 125 -2.16 -6.06 13.16
C VAL A 125 -2.04 -6.48 11.69
N ALA A 126 -3.15 -6.94 11.12
CA ALA A 126 -3.23 -7.32 9.73
C ALA A 126 -4.43 -6.66 9.02
N ILE A 127 -4.22 -6.27 7.75
CA ILE A 127 -5.26 -5.78 6.84
C ILE A 127 -5.34 -6.77 5.69
N VAL A 128 -6.42 -7.53 5.61
CA VAL A 128 -6.52 -8.73 4.79
C VAL A 128 -7.76 -8.67 3.90
N TRP A 129 -7.60 -9.06 2.64
CA TRP A 129 -8.75 -9.26 1.76
C TRP A 129 -9.67 -10.35 2.32
N GLU A 130 -11.00 -10.10 2.36
CA GLU A 130 -11.99 -11.07 2.87
C GLU A 130 -11.81 -12.48 2.29
N LYS A 131 -11.37 -12.58 1.04
CA LYS A 131 -11.16 -13.85 0.33
C LYS A 131 -10.06 -14.72 0.94
N CYS A 132 -9.11 -14.13 1.61
CA CYS A 132 -7.87 -14.77 2.06
C CYS A 132 -7.73 -14.79 3.58
N VAL A 133 -8.72 -14.30 4.30
CA VAL A 133 -8.65 -14.16 5.77
C VAL A 133 -8.54 -15.50 6.50
N ASP A 134 -9.10 -16.58 5.94
CA ASP A 134 -9.03 -17.92 6.53
C ASP A 134 -7.60 -18.49 6.62
N ALA A 135 -6.66 -17.92 5.84
CA ALA A 135 -5.24 -18.29 5.91
C ALA A 135 -4.48 -17.61 7.06
N TYR A 136 -5.10 -16.62 7.74
CA TYR A 136 -4.46 -15.85 8.81
C TYR A 136 -4.75 -16.47 10.17
N PRO A 137 -3.72 -16.62 11.02
CA PRO A 137 -3.89 -17.15 12.39
C PRO A 137 -4.48 -16.05 13.28
N LEU A 138 -5.80 -16.01 13.41
CA LEU A 138 -6.53 -14.96 14.13
C LEU A 138 -6.26 -14.98 15.64
N ASP A 139 -5.78 -16.08 16.18
CA ASP A 139 -5.45 -16.29 17.59
C ASP A 139 -4.12 -15.66 18.02
N VAL A 140 -3.24 -15.34 17.08
CA VAL A 140 -1.92 -14.70 17.38
C VAL A 140 -1.87 -13.22 16.99
N LEU A 141 -2.93 -12.70 16.35
CA LEU A 141 -3.05 -11.32 15.93
C LEU A 141 -3.99 -10.56 16.88
N ASP A 142 -3.57 -9.38 17.31
CA ASP A 142 -4.38 -8.54 18.20
C ASP A 142 -5.56 -7.90 17.46
N THR A 143 -5.37 -7.55 16.19
CA THR A 143 -6.43 -6.99 15.35
C THR A 143 -6.28 -7.44 13.90
N VAL A 144 -7.37 -7.94 13.33
CA VAL A 144 -7.47 -8.23 11.90
C VAL A 144 -8.58 -7.38 11.29
N PHE A 145 -8.18 -6.53 10.35
CA PHE A 145 -9.11 -5.78 9.50
C PHE A 145 -9.37 -6.57 8.22
N THR A 146 -10.63 -6.75 7.89
CA THR A 146 -11.07 -7.38 6.63
C THR A 146 -11.50 -6.32 5.63
N VAL A 147 -11.12 -6.50 4.37
CA VAL A 147 -11.38 -5.59 3.26
C VAL A 147 -12.28 -6.25 2.23
N ASP A 148 -13.42 -5.61 1.94
CA ASP A 148 -14.23 -5.90 0.76
C ASP A 148 -13.76 -5.02 -0.41
N ILE A 149 -12.93 -5.59 -1.29
CA ILE A 149 -12.36 -4.83 -2.42
C ILE A 149 -13.43 -4.28 -3.39
N SER A 150 -14.64 -4.82 -3.36
CA SER A 150 -15.75 -4.32 -4.19
C SER A 150 -16.19 -2.91 -3.76
N HIS A 151 -15.86 -2.47 -2.54
CA HIS A 151 -16.16 -1.10 -2.09
C HIS A 151 -15.38 -0.03 -2.86
N GLY A 152 -14.22 -0.37 -3.44
CA GLY A 152 -13.50 0.50 -4.35
C GLY A 152 -14.16 0.70 -5.71
N MET A 153 -15.10 -0.18 -6.10
CA MET A 153 -15.77 -0.15 -7.41
C MET A 153 -16.88 0.91 -7.46
N PRO A 154 -17.30 1.35 -8.68
CA PRO A 154 -18.45 2.24 -8.85
C PRO A 154 -19.73 1.69 -8.23
N ALA A 155 -20.58 2.57 -7.68
CA ALA A 155 -21.84 2.17 -7.03
C ALA A 155 -22.76 1.35 -7.96
N SER A 156 -22.77 1.68 -9.24
CA SER A 156 -23.52 0.92 -10.27
C SER A 156 -23.05 -0.53 -10.38
N GLN A 157 -21.74 -0.75 -10.42
CA GLN A 157 -21.18 -2.11 -10.49
C GLN A 157 -21.45 -2.87 -9.18
N ARG A 158 -21.30 -2.22 -8.02
CA ARG A 158 -21.66 -2.84 -6.73
C ARG A 158 -23.13 -3.25 -6.67
N LEU A 159 -24.03 -2.45 -7.26
CA LEU A 159 -25.46 -2.78 -7.33
C LEU A 159 -25.68 -4.00 -8.24
N LEU A 160 -25.01 -4.07 -9.40
CA LEU A 160 -25.07 -5.22 -10.29
C LEU A 160 -24.62 -6.52 -9.60
N LEU A 161 -23.60 -6.45 -8.74
CA LEU A 161 -23.15 -7.62 -7.97
C LEU A 161 -24.20 -8.14 -6.98
N ARG A 162 -25.22 -7.35 -6.61
CA ARG A 162 -26.30 -7.76 -5.71
C ARG A 162 -27.43 -8.50 -6.44
N LEU A 163 -27.48 -8.47 -7.76
CA LEU A 163 -28.52 -9.13 -8.53
C LEU A 163 -28.52 -10.64 -8.28
N PRO A 164 -29.69 -11.29 -8.24
CA PRO A 164 -29.84 -12.72 -7.98
C PRO A 164 -29.59 -13.59 -9.22
N VAL A 165 -28.67 -13.15 -10.10
CA VAL A 165 -28.31 -13.88 -11.33
C VAL A 165 -27.00 -14.65 -11.14
N ALA A 166 -26.85 -15.79 -11.86
CA ALA A 166 -25.70 -16.68 -11.71
C ALA A 166 -24.34 -15.96 -11.89
N ARG A 167 -24.23 -15.11 -12.91
CA ARG A 167 -23.01 -14.36 -13.21
C ARG A 167 -22.63 -13.39 -12.07
N ALA A 168 -23.58 -12.64 -11.54
CA ALA A 168 -23.33 -11.73 -10.41
C ALA A 168 -22.91 -12.50 -9.16
N ARG A 169 -23.52 -13.65 -8.89
CA ARG A 169 -23.15 -14.55 -7.79
C ARG A 169 -21.73 -15.08 -7.95
N GLN A 170 -21.36 -15.52 -9.13
CA GLN A 170 -20.02 -16.03 -9.43
C GLN A 170 -18.96 -14.91 -9.20
N THR A 171 -19.17 -13.73 -9.79
CA THR A 171 -18.26 -12.59 -9.62
C THR A 171 -18.17 -12.19 -8.16
N ARG A 172 -19.28 -12.10 -7.44
CA ARG A 172 -19.27 -11.79 -6.00
C ARG A 172 -18.46 -12.81 -5.20
N ASN A 173 -18.59 -14.10 -5.50
CA ASN A 173 -17.81 -15.16 -4.84
C ASN A 173 -16.32 -15.12 -5.18
N GLN A 174 -15.94 -14.50 -6.31
CA GLN A 174 -14.54 -14.25 -6.64
C GLN A 174 -13.96 -13.05 -5.87
N LEU A 175 -14.78 -12.04 -5.57
CA LEU A 175 -14.34 -10.79 -4.93
C LEU A 175 -14.47 -10.83 -3.41
N ARG A 176 -15.36 -11.65 -2.85
CA ARG A 176 -15.67 -11.68 -1.42
C ARG A 176 -15.42 -13.06 -0.82
N GLY A 177 -15.13 -13.05 0.49
CA GLY A 177 -15.03 -14.26 1.31
C GLY A 177 -16.00 -14.23 2.49
N THR A 178 -15.95 -15.27 3.30
CA THR A 178 -16.63 -15.31 4.59
C THR A 178 -15.80 -14.52 5.59
N VAL A 179 -16.45 -13.61 6.31
CA VAL A 179 -15.76 -12.79 7.32
C VAL A 179 -15.87 -13.49 8.68
N PRO A 180 -14.76 -13.93 9.28
CA PRO A 180 -14.76 -14.57 10.58
C PRO A 180 -15.20 -13.61 11.69
N ALA A 181 -15.83 -14.16 12.75
CA ALA A 181 -16.12 -13.40 13.96
C ALA A 181 -14.83 -12.89 14.61
N GLY A 182 -14.88 -11.73 15.24
CA GLY A 182 -13.72 -11.09 15.87
C GLY A 182 -12.89 -10.20 14.96
N THR A 183 -13.11 -10.24 13.63
CA THR A 183 -12.46 -9.30 12.70
C THR A 183 -13.22 -7.99 12.58
N ARG A 184 -12.55 -6.92 12.14
CA ARG A 184 -13.11 -5.58 11.97
C ARG A 184 -13.16 -5.21 10.49
N SER A 185 -14.24 -4.58 10.03
CA SER A 185 -14.28 -4.08 8.66
C SER A 185 -13.41 -2.84 8.52
N TRP A 186 -12.40 -2.90 7.64
CA TRP A 186 -11.51 -1.78 7.31
C TRP A 186 -12.28 -0.59 6.76
N ASP A 187 -13.13 -0.85 5.75
CA ASP A 187 -13.90 0.20 5.08
C ASP A 187 -14.81 0.95 6.07
N ARG A 188 -15.48 0.21 6.97
CA ARG A 188 -16.35 0.82 7.98
C ARG A 188 -15.54 1.59 9.02
N ALA A 189 -14.44 1.02 9.52
CA ALA A 189 -13.59 1.67 10.49
C ALA A 189 -13.04 2.99 9.95
N THR A 190 -12.49 2.97 8.73
CA THR A 190 -11.95 4.17 8.08
C THR A 190 -13.02 5.22 7.80
N ALA A 191 -14.19 4.81 7.29
CA ALA A 191 -15.29 5.73 6.99
C ALA A 191 -15.88 6.42 8.25
N SER A 192 -15.88 5.74 9.40
CA SER A 192 -16.40 6.26 10.66
C SER A 192 -15.37 7.03 11.50
N SER A 193 -14.09 6.95 11.14
CA SER A 193 -13.00 7.61 11.86
C SER A 193 -12.89 9.09 11.47
N THR A 194 -12.28 9.88 12.34
CA THR A 194 -11.78 11.22 12.03
C THR A 194 -10.30 11.13 11.60
N PRO A 195 -9.78 12.13 10.87
CA PRO A 195 -8.35 12.18 10.56
C PRO A 195 -7.47 12.14 11.82
N ILE A 196 -6.29 11.54 11.70
CA ILE A 196 -5.29 11.57 12.78
C ILE A 196 -4.87 13.02 13.04
N ASP A 197 -4.47 13.31 14.29
CA ASP A 197 -4.02 14.64 14.68
C ASP A 197 -2.85 15.10 13.76
N PRO A 198 -2.93 16.32 13.20
CA PRO A 198 -1.84 16.86 12.38
C PRO A 198 -0.49 16.94 13.09
N SER A 199 -0.49 17.08 14.43
CA SER A 199 0.72 17.10 15.25
C SER A 199 1.37 15.74 15.46
N PHE A 200 0.73 14.64 15.05
CA PHE A 200 1.33 13.31 15.12
C PHE A 200 2.63 13.29 14.29
N PRO A 201 3.78 12.89 14.88
CA PRO A 201 5.07 13.00 14.23
C PRO A 201 5.13 12.21 12.91
N LEU A 202 5.87 12.75 11.94
CA LEU A 202 6.19 12.08 10.70
C LEU A 202 7.46 11.23 10.89
N PRO A 203 7.59 10.09 10.19
CA PRO A 203 8.80 9.30 10.21
C PRO A 203 9.95 10.00 9.48
N SER A 204 11.19 9.66 9.88
CA SER A 204 12.39 10.05 9.16
C SER A 204 12.50 9.31 7.81
N PRO A 205 13.15 9.90 6.79
CA PRO A 205 13.48 9.19 5.57
C PRO A 205 14.28 7.89 5.78
N ASP A 206 15.03 7.80 6.86
CA ASP A 206 15.88 6.65 7.18
C ASP A 206 15.18 5.58 8.02
N ASP A 207 13.94 5.84 8.49
CA ASP A 207 13.13 4.85 9.16
C ASP A 207 12.67 3.76 8.17
N LEU A 208 12.47 2.55 8.69
CA LEU A 208 11.90 1.45 7.89
C LEU A 208 10.46 1.77 7.49
N ALA A 209 10.16 1.55 6.23
CA ALA A 209 8.84 1.79 5.63
C ALA A 209 8.15 0.50 5.23
N VAL A 210 8.89 -0.43 4.63
CA VAL A 210 8.31 -1.60 3.97
C VAL A 210 9.14 -2.84 4.22
N ILE A 211 8.46 -3.97 4.37
CA ILE A 211 9.07 -5.29 4.29
C ILE A 211 8.47 -6.00 3.07
N LEU A 212 9.30 -6.30 2.08
CA LEU A 212 8.94 -7.12 0.93
C LEU A 212 9.42 -8.56 1.14
N HIS A 213 8.61 -9.52 0.70
CA HIS A 213 8.96 -10.94 0.74
C HIS A 213 9.34 -11.42 -0.66
N THR A 214 10.49 -12.06 -0.78
CA THR A 214 10.96 -12.67 -2.04
C THR A 214 10.83 -14.17 -1.97
N SER A 215 10.61 -14.83 -3.11
CA SER A 215 10.46 -16.30 -3.20
C SER A 215 11.71 -17.10 -2.78
N GLY A 216 12.86 -16.45 -2.62
CA GLY A 216 14.13 -17.06 -2.24
C GLY A 216 14.61 -18.12 -3.26
N THR A 217 15.83 -18.01 -3.75
CA THR A 217 16.41 -18.96 -4.71
C THR A 217 16.57 -20.39 -4.16
N ASN A 218 16.55 -20.56 -2.83
CA ASN A 218 16.71 -21.83 -2.12
C ASN A 218 15.40 -22.29 -1.44
N GLY A 219 14.24 -21.81 -1.88
CA GLY A 219 12.93 -22.19 -1.36
C GLY A 219 12.54 -21.58 0.01
N ILE A 220 13.45 -20.84 0.65
CA ILE A 220 13.15 -20.12 1.90
C ILE A 220 12.89 -18.65 1.55
N PRO A 221 11.66 -18.14 1.76
CA PRO A 221 11.34 -16.74 1.50
C PRO A 221 12.23 -15.83 2.35
N LYS A 222 12.84 -14.83 1.71
CA LYS A 222 13.64 -13.80 2.39
C LYS A 222 12.81 -12.53 2.53
N SER A 223 13.05 -11.81 3.62
CA SER A 223 12.46 -10.50 3.86
C SER A 223 13.48 -9.41 3.50
N ALA A 224 13.07 -8.45 2.70
CA ALA A 224 13.87 -7.27 2.34
C ALA A 224 13.26 -6.05 3.02
N PRO A 225 13.84 -5.54 4.11
CA PRO A 225 13.42 -4.28 4.71
C PRO A 225 13.92 -3.11 3.87
N LEU A 226 13.05 -2.14 3.62
CA LEU A 226 13.34 -0.93 2.86
C LEU A 226 12.95 0.30 3.68
N THR A 227 13.80 1.33 3.66
CA THR A 227 13.50 2.62 4.28
C THR A 227 12.63 3.49 3.36
N HIS A 228 12.05 4.56 3.91
CA HIS A 228 11.37 5.59 3.12
C HIS A 228 12.31 6.14 2.04
N ARG A 229 13.59 6.38 2.39
CA ARG A 229 14.62 6.85 1.46
C ARG A 229 14.87 5.89 0.31
N ASN A 230 14.98 4.58 0.57
CA ASN A 230 15.22 3.60 -0.50
C ASN A 230 14.13 3.66 -1.58
N ILE A 231 12.87 3.72 -1.15
CA ILE A 231 11.74 3.78 -2.07
C ILE A 231 11.64 5.16 -2.73
N GLY A 232 11.82 6.23 -1.96
CA GLY A 232 11.77 7.60 -2.47
C GLY A 232 12.84 7.88 -3.55
N VAL A 233 14.07 7.38 -3.36
CA VAL A 233 15.12 7.45 -4.39
C VAL A 233 14.70 6.69 -5.64
N ASN A 234 14.13 5.49 -5.50
CA ASN A 234 13.65 4.72 -6.65
C ASN A 234 12.52 5.44 -7.40
N VAL A 235 11.60 6.08 -6.67
CA VAL A 235 10.56 6.92 -7.29
C VAL A 235 11.19 8.05 -8.11
N ASN A 236 12.16 8.78 -7.54
CA ASN A 236 12.87 9.84 -8.27
C ASN A 236 13.61 9.29 -9.49
N GLN A 237 14.31 8.15 -9.36
CA GLN A 237 14.95 7.49 -10.49
C GLN A 237 13.93 7.20 -11.60
N CYS A 238 12.78 6.63 -11.27
CA CYS A 238 11.72 6.38 -12.26
C CYS A 238 11.23 7.68 -12.91
N MET A 239 11.04 8.75 -12.15
CA MET A 239 10.60 10.06 -12.67
C MET A 239 11.60 10.66 -13.66
N PHE A 240 12.90 10.57 -13.39
CA PHE A 240 13.94 11.12 -14.24
C PHE A 240 14.28 10.22 -15.44
N TRP A 241 14.16 8.89 -15.28
CA TRP A 241 14.54 7.91 -16.30
C TRP A 241 13.40 7.53 -17.23
N VAL A 242 12.17 7.51 -16.73
CA VAL A 242 10.97 7.37 -17.58
C VAL A 242 10.63 8.76 -18.12
N TRP A 243 11.48 9.21 -19.05
CA TRP A 243 11.34 10.52 -19.64
C TRP A 243 9.95 10.70 -20.26
N LYS A 244 9.40 11.92 -20.13
CA LYS A 244 8.02 12.36 -20.38
C LYS A 244 7.06 12.23 -19.20
N LEU A 245 7.44 11.71 -18.06
CA LEU A 245 6.70 11.98 -16.85
C LEU A 245 6.94 13.45 -16.47
N HIS A 246 5.99 14.28 -16.71
CA HIS A 246 5.97 15.70 -16.39
C HIS A 246 4.69 16.02 -15.63
N GLU A 247 4.59 17.19 -15.08
CA GLU A 247 3.38 17.65 -14.42
C GLU A 247 2.14 17.42 -15.32
N GLY A 248 1.18 16.67 -14.83
CA GLY A 248 -0.02 16.28 -15.57
C GLY A 248 0.12 15.05 -16.45
N ALA A 249 1.28 14.36 -16.45
CA ALA A 249 1.40 13.06 -17.08
C ALA A 249 0.51 12.02 -16.39
N GLU A 250 -0.13 11.16 -17.17
CA GLU A 250 -0.86 10.02 -16.66
C GLU A 250 0.08 8.81 -16.57
N THR A 251 0.07 8.14 -15.42
CA THR A 251 0.84 6.92 -15.22
C THR A 251 -0.11 5.76 -14.98
N PHE A 252 0.04 4.73 -15.78
CA PHE A 252 -0.79 3.54 -15.71
C PHE A 252 -0.03 2.40 -15.03
N PHE A 253 -0.63 1.84 -13.97
CA PHE A 253 -0.21 0.56 -13.44
C PHE A 253 -1.37 -0.43 -13.59
N SER A 254 -1.23 -1.35 -14.51
CA SER A 254 -2.07 -2.54 -14.62
C SER A 254 -1.29 -3.72 -14.04
N LEU A 255 -1.92 -4.48 -13.18
CA LEU A 255 -1.40 -5.75 -12.69
C LEU A 255 -2.39 -6.85 -12.99
#